data_0f38b56cfeb2b3cb453af417312077ce
#
_entry.id   0f38b56cfeb2b3cb453af417312077ce
#
_cell.length_a   1.000
_cell.length_b   1.000
_cell.length_c   1.000
_cell.angle_alpha   90.00
_cell.angle_beta   90.00
_cell.angle_gamma   90.00
#
_symmetry.space_group_name_H-M   'P 1'
#
loop_
_entity.id
_entity.type
_entity.pdbx_description
1 polymer ?
#
loop_
_entity_poly.entity_id
_entity_poly.type
_entity_poly.pdbx_seq_one_letter_code
_entity_poly.pdbx_strand_id
1 'polypeptide(L)'
;MSKIEWETQKRKINALIPNPENPRQMTEAQVCQLQQSLEKFSLVEIPAINQDNTIIAGHQRINILLLLGRGEESIDVRVPSRLLLPDEVKEYMLRSNKNSGEWNFDLLSSIDEKLLKEVGFTDFDLGTAGFDQEEAEEPGRLDYYHKEIECPHCHKKFKKET
;
A
#
# COMPACT_ATOMS: atom_id res chain seq x y z
N MET A 1 10.31 -10.27 -27.25
CA MET A 1 9.19 -10.59 -26.32
C MET A 1 7.99 -9.76 -26.75
N SER A 2 6.82 -10.39 -26.87
CA SER A 2 5.59 -9.64 -27.19
C SER A 2 5.24 -8.71 -26.01
N LYS A 3 4.80 -7.49 -26.32
CA LYS A 3 4.34 -6.52 -25.32
C LYS A 3 3.19 -7.14 -24.52
N ILE A 4 3.27 -7.03 -23.19
CA ILE A 4 2.19 -7.49 -22.29
C ILE A 4 1.08 -6.44 -22.32
N GLU A 5 -0.12 -6.88 -22.66
CA GLU A 5 -1.32 -6.05 -22.61
C GLU A 5 -2.03 -6.30 -21.28
N TRP A 6 -2.73 -5.29 -20.77
CA TRP A 6 -3.43 -5.35 -19.50
C TRP A 6 -4.89 -4.99 -19.67
N GLU A 7 -5.76 -5.82 -19.09
CA GLU A 7 -7.20 -5.61 -19.06
C GLU A 7 -7.67 -5.28 -17.64
N THR A 8 -8.75 -4.53 -17.53
CA THR A 8 -9.44 -4.34 -16.25
C THR A 8 -10.53 -5.36 -16.12
N GLN A 9 -10.50 -6.12 -15.03
CA GLN A 9 -11.48 -7.16 -14.72
C GLN A 9 -11.92 -7.01 -13.27
N LYS A 10 -13.12 -7.53 -12.95
CA LYS A 10 -13.62 -7.57 -11.58
C LYS A 10 -13.19 -8.85 -10.87
N ARG A 11 -12.73 -8.71 -9.61
CA ARG A 11 -12.43 -9.83 -8.71
C ARG A 11 -12.93 -9.52 -7.31
N LYS A 12 -13.37 -10.56 -6.59
CA LYS A 12 -13.60 -10.46 -5.15
C LYS A 12 -12.25 -10.31 -4.43
N ILE A 13 -12.21 -9.47 -3.40
CA ILE A 13 -10.98 -9.20 -2.65
C ILE A 13 -10.43 -10.48 -2.02
N ASN A 14 -11.30 -11.33 -1.45
CA ASN A 14 -10.92 -12.61 -0.84
C ASN A 14 -10.45 -13.68 -1.83
N ALA A 15 -10.67 -13.49 -3.14
CA ALA A 15 -10.13 -14.38 -4.17
C ALA A 15 -8.70 -14.03 -4.58
N LEU A 16 -8.15 -12.91 -4.10
CA LEU A 16 -6.80 -12.46 -4.42
C LEU A 16 -5.79 -13.15 -3.51
N ILE A 17 -4.69 -13.60 -4.09
CA ILE A 17 -3.64 -14.35 -3.41
C ILE A 17 -2.47 -13.44 -3.11
N PRO A 18 -2.12 -13.20 -1.83
CA PRO A 18 -0.93 -12.44 -1.47
C PRO A 18 0.34 -13.10 -2.04
N ASN A 19 1.23 -12.29 -2.60
CA ASN A 19 2.55 -12.78 -3.02
C ASN A 19 3.50 -12.80 -1.82
N PRO A 20 3.98 -13.99 -1.39
CA PRO A 20 4.87 -14.11 -0.23
C PRO A 20 6.26 -13.47 -0.45
N GLU A 21 6.66 -13.26 -1.70
CA GLU A 21 7.93 -12.62 -2.04
C GLU A 21 7.86 -11.08 -2.04
N ASN A 22 6.72 -10.47 -1.65
CA ASN A 22 6.60 -9.02 -1.59
C ASN A 22 7.44 -8.44 -0.43
N PRO A 23 8.51 -7.67 -0.72
CA PRO A 23 9.39 -7.15 0.32
C PRO A 23 8.83 -5.90 1.02
N ARG A 24 7.75 -5.31 0.49
CA ARG A 24 7.22 -4.04 1.00
C ARG A 24 6.42 -4.24 2.26
N GLN A 25 6.78 -3.49 3.29
CA GLN A 25 6.09 -3.45 4.58
C GLN A 25 5.64 -2.01 4.89
N MET A 26 4.71 -1.88 5.82
CA MET A 26 4.21 -0.59 6.29
C MET A 26 4.32 -0.51 7.81
N THR A 27 4.54 0.68 8.34
CA THR A 27 4.40 0.98 9.75
C THR A 27 2.93 1.10 10.15
N GLU A 28 2.63 1.05 11.45
CA GLU A 28 1.26 1.25 11.94
C GLU A 28 0.68 2.60 11.50
N ALA A 29 1.48 3.67 11.56
CA ALA A 29 1.08 4.98 11.10
C ALA A 29 0.70 4.99 9.61
N GLN A 30 1.51 4.34 8.75
CA GLN A 30 1.23 4.22 7.31
C GLN A 30 -0.05 3.40 7.04
N VAL A 31 -0.30 2.35 7.82
CA VAL A 31 -1.54 1.57 7.75
C VAL A 31 -2.75 2.45 8.04
N CYS A 32 -2.70 3.24 9.12
CA CYS A 32 -3.78 4.16 9.47
C CYS A 32 -4.05 5.21 8.39
N GLN A 33 -3.00 5.80 7.83
CA GLN A 33 -3.11 6.80 6.77
C GLN A 33 -3.72 6.21 5.50
N LEU A 34 -3.26 5.03 5.11
CA LEU A 34 -3.81 4.35 3.94
C LEU A 34 -5.28 3.93 4.16
N GLN A 35 -5.63 3.51 5.38
CA GLN A 35 -7.01 3.23 5.73
C GLN A 35 -7.90 4.48 5.60
N GLN A 36 -7.50 5.61 6.19
CA GLN A 36 -8.23 6.87 6.09
C GLN A 36 -8.42 7.29 4.62
N SER A 37 -7.37 7.10 3.82
CA SER A 37 -7.44 7.34 2.37
C SER A 37 -8.47 6.44 1.69
N LEU A 38 -8.48 5.14 2.00
CA LEU A 38 -9.44 4.18 1.43
C LEU A 38 -10.89 4.43 1.92
N GLU A 39 -11.08 4.87 3.16
CA GLU A 39 -12.39 5.25 3.69
C GLU A 39 -12.92 6.52 3.02
N LYS A 40 -12.05 7.51 2.78
CA LYS A 40 -12.42 8.81 2.21
C LYS A 40 -12.59 8.79 0.70
N PHE A 41 -11.68 8.14 -0.01
CA PHE A 41 -11.59 8.19 -1.48
C PHE A 41 -11.92 6.86 -2.17
N SER A 42 -12.17 5.80 -1.41
CA SER A 42 -12.31 4.43 -1.91
C SER A 42 -11.03 3.92 -2.59
N LEU A 43 -11.11 2.77 -3.28
CA LEU A 43 -9.97 2.18 -4.00
C LEU A 43 -9.81 2.84 -5.37
N VAL A 44 -9.06 3.93 -5.44
CA VAL A 44 -8.80 4.67 -6.69
C VAL A 44 -7.70 4.00 -7.51
N GLU A 45 -6.60 3.59 -6.87
CA GLU A 45 -5.51 2.91 -7.55
C GLU A 45 -5.80 1.42 -7.69
N ILE A 46 -6.01 0.99 -8.94
CA ILE A 46 -6.40 -0.38 -9.28
C ILE A 46 -5.22 -1.32 -9.06
N PRO A 47 -5.36 -2.40 -8.24
CA PRO A 47 -4.33 -3.40 -8.05
C PRO A 47 -4.00 -4.16 -9.34
N ALA A 48 -2.76 -4.59 -9.51
CA ALA A 48 -2.35 -5.50 -10.57
C ALA A 48 -2.19 -6.91 -10.01
N ILE A 49 -2.76 -7.88 -10.69
CA ILE A 49 -2.69 -9.30 -10.34
C ILE A 49 -2.22 -10.11 -11.55
N ASN A 50 -1.69 -11.30 -11.30
CA ASN A 50 -1.45 -12.27 -12.35
C ASN A 50 -2.74 -13.02 -12.72
N GLN A 51 -2.74 -13.83 -13.79
CA GLN A 51 -3.92 -14.60 -14.21
C GLN A 51 -4.40 -15.62 -13.16
N ASP A 52 -3.50 -16.07 -12.28
CA ASP A 52 -3.80 -16.97 -11.17
C ASP A 52 -4.32 -16.26 -9.91
N ASN A 53 -4.65 -14.98 -10.01
CA ASN A 53 -5.05 -14.07 -8.93
C ASN A 53 -3.93 -13.70 -7.93
N THR A 54 -2.67 -14.07 -8.17
CA THR A 54 -1.55 -13.61 -7.33
C THR A 54 -1.36 -12.11 -7.46
N ILE A 55 -1.34 -11.40 -6.35
CA ILE A 55 -1.16 -9.95 -6.34
C ILE A 55 0.28 -9.61 -6.74
N ILE A 56 0.42 -8.70 -7.70
CA ILE A 56 1.70 -8.18 -8.18
C ILE A 56 1.96 -6.78 -7.61
N ALA A 57 0.93 -5.92 -7.63
CA ALA A 57 1.00 -4.57 -7.06
C ALA A 57 -0.31 -4.23 -6.34
N GLY A 58 -0.23 -3.44 -5.26
CA GLY A 58 -1.39 -3.04 -4.46
C GLY A 58 -1.64 -3.92 -3.22
N HIS A 59 -0.69 -4.77 -2.82
CA HIS A 59 -0.80 -5.66 -1.66
C HIS A 59 -1.33 -4.95 -0.41
N GLN A 60 -0.79 -3.79 -0.07
CA GLN A 60 -1.13 -3.09 1.17
C GLN A 60 -2.60 -2.61 1.17
N ARG A 61 -3.10 -2.14 0.01
CA ARG A 61 -4.51 -1.75 -0.12
C ARG A 61 -5.43 -2.93 0.05
N ILE A 62 -5.10 -4.06 -0.57
CA ILE A 62 -5.87 -5.31 -0.44
C ILE A 62 -5.86 -5.80 1.01
N ASN A 63 -4.70 -5.80 1.67
CA ASN A 63 -4.59 -6.20 3.08
C ASN A 63 -5.48 -5.34 3.98
N ILE A 64 -5.48 -4.03 3.80
CA ILE A 64 -6.33 -3.13 4.61
C ILE A 64 -7.81 -3.38 4.33
N LEU A 65 -8.22 -3.57 3.07
CA LEU A 65 -9.60 -3.90 2.74
C LEU A 65 -10.06 -5.22 3.38
N LEU A 66 -9.18 -6.22 3.44
CA LEU A 66 -9.44 -7.48 4.16
C LEU A 66 -9.56 -7.26 5.67
N LEU A 67 -8.68 -6.44 6.27
CA LEU A 67 -8.75 -6.08 7.69
C LEU A 67 -10.03 -5.32 8.05
N LEU A 68 -10.57 -4.56 7.09
CA LEU A 68 -11.86 -3.85 7.24
C LEU A 68 -13.09 -4.76 7.02
N GLY A 69 -12.90 -6.08 6.84
CA GLY A 69 -14.00 -7.02 6.59
C GLY A 69 -14.64 -6.91 5.20
N ARG A 70 -13.96 -6.24 4.23
CA ARG A 70 -14.49 -5.98 2.87
C ARG A 70 -14.14 -7.08 1.86
N GLY A 71 -13.82 -8.28 2.32
CA GLY A 71 -13.38 -9.41 1.49
C GLY A 71 -14.35 -9.84 0.39
N GLU A 72 -15.66 -9.73 0.64
CA GLU A 72 -16.71 -10.09 -0.32
C GLU A 72 -16.95 -9.04 -1.41
N GLU A 73 -16.38 -7.86 -1.28
CA GLU A 73 -16.53 -6.81 -2.28
C GLU A 73 -15.80 -7.18 -3.58
N SER A 74 -16.41 -6.81 -4.71
CA SER A 74 -15.79 -6.93 -6.03
C SER A 74 -15.11 -5.60 -6.39
N ILE A 75 -13.84 -5.66 -6.69
CA ILE A 75 -13.02 -4.52 -7.10
C ILE A 75 -12.50 -4.70 -8.52
N ASP A 76 -12.13 -3.59 -9.14
CA ASP A 76 -11.41 -3.62 -10.40
C ASP A 76 -9.94 -3.98 -10.15
N VAL A 77 -9.41 -4.85 -11.00
CA VAL A 77 -8.01 -5.28 -10.99
C VAL A 77 -7.44 -5.26 -12.40
N ARG A 78 -6.14 -5.04 -12.54
CA ARG A 78 -5.43 -5.15 -13.82
C ARG A 78 -4.90 -6.57 -13.96
N VAL A 79 -5.29 -7.24 -15.05
CA VAL A 79 -4.90 -8.62 -15.37
C VAL A 79 -4.12 -8.63 -16.68
N PRO A 80 -2.96 -9.30 -16.76
CA PRO A 80 -2.17 -9.36 -17.99
C PRO A 80 -2.82 -10.30 -19.02
N SER A 81 -2.55 -10.05 -20.28
CA SER A 81 -3.04 -10.87 -21.43
C SER A 81 -2.55 -12.32 -21.40
N ARG A 82 -1.51 -12.62 -20.64
CA ARG A 82 -0.98 -13.97 -20.39
C ARG A 82 -0.49 -14.11 -18.95
N LEU A 83 -0.34 -15.34 -18.50
CA LEU A 83 0.32 -15.61 -17.23
C LEU A 83 1.77 -15.08 -17.26
N LEU A 84 2.14 -14.24 -16.29
CA LEU A 84 3.50 -13.77 -16.11
C LEU A 84 4.33 -14.83 -15.40
N LEU A 85 5.59 -14.97 -15.86
CA LEU A 85 6.56 -15.85 -15.21
C LEU A 85 7.01 -15.25 -13.85
N PRO A 86 7.49 -16.08 -12.91
CA PRO A 86 7.94 -15.59 -11.61
C PRO A 86 8.94 -14.42 -11.67
N ASP A 87 9.90 -14.47 -12.59
CA ASP A 87 10.89 -13.42 -12.76
C ASP A 87 10.27 -12.11 -13.30
N GLU A 88 9.29 -12.19 -14.19
CA GLU A 88 8.55 -11.03 -14.69
C GLU A 88 7.71 -10.38 -13.58
N VAL A 89 7.07 -11.20 -12.74
CA VAL A 89 6.32 -10.74 -11.56
C VAL A 89 7.26 -10.02 -10.60
N LYS A 90 8.40 -10.62 -10.29
CA LYS A 90 9.42 -10.04 -9.40
C LYS A 90 9.97 -8.71 -9.96
N GLU A 91 10.32 -8.70 -11.24
CA GLU A 91 10.82 -7.48 -11.90
C GLU A 91 9.79 -6.35 -11.83
N TYR A 92 8.53 -6.62 -12.20
CA TYR A 92 7.48 -5.60 -12.17
C TYR A 92 7.24 -5.10 -10.74
N MET A 93 7.16 -5.99 -9.76
CA MET A 93 6.95 -5.65 -8.35
C MET A 93 8.07 -4.72 -7.84
N LEU A 94 9.34 -5.00 -8.15
CA LEU A 94 10.46 -4.17 -7.74
C LEU A 94 10.43 -2.80 -8.44
N ARG A 95 10.20 -2.77 -9.76
CA ARG A 95 10.12 -1.52 -10.52
C ARG A 95 8.98 -0.63 -10.04
N SER A 96 7.79 -1.17 -9.78
CA SER A 96 6.63 -0.42 -9.32
C SER A 96 6.83 0.19 -7.93
N ASN A 97 7.63 -0.45 -7.07
CA ASN A 97 7.92 0.05 -5.73
C ASN A 97 9.09 1.06 -5.70
N LYS A 98 10.07 0.93 -6.59
CA LYS A 98 11.26 1.78 -6.59
C LYS A 98 11.06 3.10 -7.32
N ASN A 99 10.25 3.14 -8.36
CA ASN A 99 10.08 4.30 -9.23
C ASN A 99 8.98 5.24 -8.76
N SER A 100 8.96 5.59 -7.46
CA SER A 100 7.96 6.50 -6.88
C SER A 100 8.27 7.99 -7.09
N GLY A 101 9.43 8.32 -7.71
CA GLY A 101 9.86 9.71 -7.92
C GLY A 101 10.41 10.37 -6.65
N GLU A 102 10.76 11.64 -6.79
CA GLU A 102 11.23 12.50 -5.70
C GLU A 102 10.29 13.69 -5.55
N TRP A 103 10.21 14.26 -4.34
CA TRP A 103 9.39 15.42 -4.07
C TRP A 103 10.12 16.71 -4.47
N ASN A 104 9.40 17.61 -5.15
CA ASN A 104 9.85 19.00 -5.30
C ASN A 104 9.50 19.76 -4.02
N PHE A 105 10.47 20.03 -3.18
CA PHE A 105 10.29 20.66 -1.87
C PHE A 105 9.79 22.10 -1.97
N ASP A 106 10.11 22.86 -3.02
CA ASP A 106 9.61 24.22 -3.23
C ASP A 106 8.10 24.21 -3.45
N LEU A 107 7.60 23.26 -4.26
CA LEU A 107 6.17 23.07 -4.48
C LEU A 107 5.47 22.50 -3.25
N LEU A 108 6.11 21.57 -2.56
CA LEU A 108 5.57 20.95 -1.35
C LEU A 108 5.39 21.98 -0.23
N SER A 109 6.36 22.90 -0.06
CA SER A 109 6.30 23.99 0.95
C SER A 109 5.17 24.99 0.69
N SER A 110 4.62 25.04 -0.52
CA SER A 110 3.45 25.87 -0.84
C SER A 110 2.12 25.26 -0.41
N ILE A 111 2.12 24.01 0.00
CA ILE A 111 0.94 23.28 0.49
C ILE A 111 0.80 23.51 2.00
N ASP A 112 -0.44 23.57 2.46
CA ASP A 112 -0.74 23.74 3.89
C ASP A 112 -0.06 22.65 4.75
N GLU A 113 0.73 23.07 5.74
CA GLU A 113 1.53 22.17 6.58
C GLU A 113 0.64 21.17 7.35
N LYS A 114 -0.54 21.63 7.79
CA LYS A 114 -1.47 20.75 8.52
C LYS A 114 -1.95 19.62 7.61
N LEU A 115 -2.26 19.93 6.36
CA LEU A 115 -2.64 18.92 5.37
C LEU A 115 -1.49 17.95 5.11
N LEU A 116 -0.26 18.45 4.97
CA LEU A 116 0.92 17.58 4.78
C LEU A 116 1.10 16.61 5.95
N LYS A 117 0.97 17.08 7.18
CA LYS A 117 1.03 16.23 8.38
C LYS A 117 -0.13 15.23 8.46
N GLU A 118 -1.35 15.65 8.12
CA GLU A 118 -2.52 14.77 8.07
C GLU A 118 -2.37 13.61 7.07
N VAL A 119 -1.72 13.85 5.92
CA VAL A 119 -1.46 12.81 4.91
C VAL A 119 -0.16 12.03 5.13
N GLY A 120 0.59 12.34 6.18
CA GLY A 120 1.69 11.54 6.67
C GLY A 120 3.09 12.02 6.39
N PHE A 121 3.27 13.27 5.94
CA PHE A 121 4.59 13.85 5.89
C PHE A 121 5.10 14.14 7.31
N THR A 122 6.32 13.69 7.59
CA THR A 122 7.01 13.97 8.84
C THR A 122 7.83 15.26 8.74
N ASP A 123 8.25 15.80 9.89
CA ASP A 123 9.15 16.96 9.90
C ASP A 123 10.47 16.66 9.19
N PHE A 124 10.92 15.41 9.19
CA PHE A 124 12.08 14.95 8.42
C PHE A 124 11.82 15.02 6.91
N ASP A 125 10.63 14.56 6.44
CA ASP A 125 10.26 14.61 5.02
C ASP A 125 10.18 16.07 4.53
N LEU A 126 9.80 17.01 5.40
CA LEU A 126 9.65 18.42 5.09
C LEU A 126 10.96 19.22 5.24
N GLY A 127 12.04 18.58 5.69
CA GLY A 127 13.33 19.25 5.95
C GLY A 127 13.29 20.26 7.10
N THR A 128 12.24 20.22 7.94
CA THR A 128 12.08 21.10 9.10
C THR A 128 12.62 20.49 10.38
N ALA A 129 12.99 19.20 10.36
CA ALA A 129 13.66 18.55 11.46
C ALA A 129 15.06 19.18 11.67
N GLY A 130 15.25 19.95 12.72
CA GLY A 130 16.57 20.36 13.18
C GLY A 130 17.43 19.10 13.38
N PHE A 131 18.75 19.24 13.18
CA PHE A 131 19.75 18.15 13.29
C PHE A 131 19.92 17.60 14.72
N ASP A 132 18.86 17.38 15.47
CA ASP A 132 18.91 16.59 16.69
C ASP A 132 18.73 15.12 16.28
N GLN A 133 19.90 14.48 16.08
CA GLN A 133 20.01 13.04 15.93
C GLN A 133 19.63 12.36 17.24
N GLU A 134 18.34 12.24 17.53
CA GLU A 134 17.86 11.10 18.28
C GLU A 134 17.56 10.01 17.26
N GLU A 135 18.26 8.88 17.39
CA GLU A 135 18.10 7.69 16.59
C GLU A 135 16.61 7.34 16.54
N ALA A 136 15.97 7.56 15.39
CA ALA A 136 14.63 7.09 15.17
C ALA A 136 14.71 5.56 15.25
N GLU A 137 14.16 4.98 16.31
CA GLU A 137 13.94 3.53 16.40
C GLU A 137 13.23 3.09 15.13
N GLU A 138 13.83 2.16 14.39
CA GLU A 138 13.16 1.54 13.23
C GLU A 138 11.79 1.04 13.69
N PRO A 139 10.69 1.52 13.10
CA PRO A 139 9.36 1.07 13.50
C PRO A 139 9.27 -0.43 13.29
N GLY A 140 8.94 -1.15 14.36
CA GLY A 140 8.90 -2.60 14.38
C GLY A 140 8.10 -3.18 13.21
N ARG A 141 8.62 -4.23 12.63
CA ARG A 141 7.98 -5.00 11.54
C ARG A 141 6.60 -5.47 11.96
N LEU A 142 5.56 -5.02 11.25
CA LEU A 142 4.20 -5.48 11.48
C LEU A 142 3.97 -6.87 10.87
N ASP A 143 3.61 -7.82 11.72
CA ASP A 143 3.07 -9.10 11.29
C ASP A 143 1.56 -8.97 11.08
N TYR A 144 1.15 -8.67 9.83
CA TYR A 144 -0.25 -8.49 9.47
C TYR A 144 -1.14 -9.73 9.64
N TYR A 145 -0.52 -10.89 9.87
CA TYR A 145 -1.26 -12.15 9.85
C TYR A 145 -1.75 -12.60 11.23
N HIS A 146 -1.22 -12.02 12.32
CA HIS A 146 -1.45 -12.55 13.67
C HIS A 146 -1.74 -11.53 14.77
N LYS A 147 -1.78 -10.22 14.51
CA LYS A 147 -1.99 -9.22 15.57
C LYS A 147 -3.18 -8.30 15.30
N GLU A 148 -3.83 -7.95 16.41
CA GLU A 148 -4.74 -6.81 16.47
C GLU A 148 -3.90 -5.53 16.34
N ILE A 149 -4.20 -4.71 15.34
CA ILE A 149 -3.53 -3.43 15.10
C ILE A 149 -4.43 -2.32 15.59
N GLU A 150 -3.92 -1.44 16.44
CA GLU A 150 -4.62 -0.23 16.88
C GLU A 150 -4.00 0.98 16.19
N CYS A 151 -4.82 1.82 15.55
CA CYS A 151 -4.38 3.06 14.95
C CYS A 151 -3.98 4.07 16.04
N PRO A 152 -2.74 4.56 16.11
CA PRO A 152 -2.30 5.50 17.13
C PRO A 152 -3.01 6.86 17.02
N HIS A 153 -3.66 7.17 15.90
CA HIS A 153 -4.30 8.46 15.64
C HIS A 153 -5.80 8.48 15.96
N CYS A 154 -6.52 7.41 15.61
CA CYS A 154 -7.97 7.32 15.81
C CYS A 154 -8.41 6.17 16.73
N HIS A 155 -7.46 5.38 17.25
CA HIS A 155 -7.67 4.25 18.16
C HIS A 155 -8.61 3.14 17.64
N LYS A 156 -8.87 3.10 16.35
CA LYS A 156 -9.59 1.99 15.73
C LYS A 156 -8.73 0.73 15.74
N LYS A 157 -9.34 -0.38 16.13
CA LYS A 157 -8.71 -1.70 16.17
C LYS A 157 -9.11 -2.52 14.97
N PHE A 158 -8.15 -3.24 14.39
CA PHE A 158 -8.32 -4.12 13.25
C PHE A 158 -8.06 -5.55 13.68
N LYS A 159 -9.01 -6.44 13.42
CA LYS A 159 -8.85 -7.89 13.55
C LYS A 159 -9.16 -8.55 12.23
N LYS A 160 -8.33 -9.50 11.82
CA LYS A 160 -8.70 -10.43 10.77
C LYS A 160 -9.69 -11.44 11.35
N GLU A 161 -10.93 -11.45 10.88
CA GLU A 161 -11.83 -12.57 11.15
C GLU A 161 -11.31 -13.80 10.37
N THR A 162 -11.13 -14.89 11.10
CA THR A 162 -10.70 -16.21 10.58
C THR A 162 -11.82 -16.87 9.78
#